data_1e0f969d620a2e05cc7f390ba5a37668
#
_entry.id   1e0f969d620a2e05cc7f390ba5a37668
#
_cell.length_a   1.000
_cell.length_b   1.000
_cell.length_c   1.000
_cell.angle_alpha   90.00
_cell.angle_beta   90.00
_cell.angle_gamma   90.00
#
_symmetry.space_group_name_H-M   'P 1'
#
loop_
_entity.id
_entity.type
_entity.pdbx_description
1 polymer ?
#
loop_
_entity_poly.entity_id
_entity_poly.type
_entity_poly.pdbx_seq_one_letter_code
_entity_poly.pdbx_strand_id
1 'polypeptide(L)'
;FKMFGQGSATLPAKGMGEIPKQLAARLPLDSITLNQKVVGLDAHSVTLSSGEQIQGRAVVLATNAAGVGSLLPELKERMPEWRSVTNLYFYAPSSPINESIICLNGSGEGVVNNVCALTDASPDYSPDDRALISVSVLGLHPEEGLPAKIQQELMGWFGECVAQWCHLRTDLIPEALPEQAPNAQKYKLGFIQQKGIYVCGDHATSASIEGAVISGKRVAEAIIMRRLSLL
;
A
#
# COMPACT_ATOMS: atom_id res chain seq x y z
N PHE A 1 -1.32 12.09 -14.14
CA PHE A 1 -2.39 12.47 -15.09
C PHE A 1 -2.35 11.61 -16.36
N LYS A 2 -1.19 11.43 -17.01
CA LYS A 2 -1.10 10.65 -18.26
C LYS A 2 -1.60 9.20 -18.11
N MET A 3 -1.37 8.56 -16.98
CA MET A 3 -1.84 7.18 -16.72
C MET A 3 -3.36 7.10 -16.61
N PHE A 4 -3.99 8.04 -15.93
CA PHE A 4 -5.46 8.09 -15.81
C PHE A 4 -6.19 8.31 -17.14
N GLY A 5 -5.50 8.88 -18.15
CA GLY A 5 -6.05 9.05 -19.51
C GLY A 5 -5.85 7.84 -20.43
N GLN A 6 -5.17 6.78 -19.99
CA GLN A 6 -4.83 5.63 -20.84
C GLN A 6 -5.69 4.37 -20.58
N GLY A 7 -6.57 4.40 -19.60
CA GLY A 7 -7.44 3.26 -19.27
C GLY A 7 -8.27 3.51 -18.01
N SER A 8 -9.08 2.53 -17.64
CA SER A 8 -9.88 2.57 -16.43
C SER A 8 -9.08 2.09 -15.22
N ALA A 9 -9.24 2.75 -14.07
CA ALA A 9 -8.81 2.20 -12.80
C ALA A 9 -9.73 1.03 -12.44
N THR A 10 -9.15 -0.05 -11.87
CA THR A 10 -9.89 -1.25 -11.50
C THR A 10 -9.57 -1.67 -10.08
N LEU A 11 -10.52 -2.34 -9.44
CA LEU A 11 -10.35 -2.98 -8.14
C LEU A 11 -10.62 -4.47 -8.28
N PRO A 12 -9.84 -5.36 -7.64
CA PRO A 12 -10.20 -6.77 -7.55
C PRO A 12 -11.53 -6.92 -6.79
N ALA A 13 -12.48 -7.66 -7.34
CA ALA A 13 -13.81 -7.82 -6.79
C ALA A 13 -13.85 -8.29 -5.31
N LYS A 14 -12.87 -9.10 -4.90
CA LYS A 14 -12.74 -9.61 -3.52
C LYS A 14 -11.69 -8.85 -2.69
N GLY A 15 -11.37 -7.62 -3.06
CA GLY A 15 -10.44 -6.75 -2.34
C GLY A 15 -8.99 -6.84 -2.83
N MET A 16 -8.20 -5.85 -2.45
CA MET A 16 -6.80 -5.69 -2.90
C MET A 16 -5.89 -6.85 -2.51
N GLY A 17 -6.24 -7.62 -1.48
CA GLY A 17 -5.50 -8.82 -1.07
C GLY A 17 -5.44 -9.93 -2.14
N GLU A 18 -6.32 -9.89 -3.14
CA GLU A 18 -6.31 -10.88 -4.22
C GLU A 18 -5.07 -10.76 -5.13
N ILE A 19 -4.48 -9.57 -5.25
CA ILE A 19 -3.25 -9.37 -6.04
C ILE A 19 -2.09 -10.21 -5.47
N PRO A 20 -1.69 -10.04 -4.20
CA PRO A 20 -0.62 -10.88 -3.62
C PRO A 20 -0.99 -12.35 -3.53
N LYS A 21 -2.26 -12.70 -3.27
CA LYS A 21 -2.71 -14.11 -3.29
C LYS A 21 -2.52 -14.76 -4.65
N GLN A 22 -2.89 -14.07 -5.74
CA GLN A 22 -2.71 -14.57 -7.10
C GLN A 22 -1.22 -14.77 -7.44
N LEU A 23 -0.34 -13.87 -7.00
CA LEU A 23 1.10 -14.01 -7.17
C LEU A 23 1.64 -15.20 -6.37
N ALA A 24 1.25 -15.32 -5.10
CA ALA A 24 1.67 -16.40 -4.22
C ALA A 24 1.25 -17.79 -4.74
N ALA A 25 0.05 -17.90 -5.31
CA ALA A 25 -0.46 -19.16 -5.87
C ALA A 25 0.35 -19.70 -7.07
N ARG A 26 1.23 -18.88 -7.66
CA ARG A 26 2.13 -19.29 -8.75
C ARG A 26 3.49 -19.78 -8.27
N LEU A 27 3.79 -19.65 -6.99
CA LEU A 27 5.03 -20.13 -6.40
C LEU A 27 4.94 -21.62 -6.09
N PRO A 28 6.08 -22.34 -6.09
CA PRO A 28 6.11 -23.72 -5.61
C PRO A 28 5.58 -23.81 -4.18
N LEU A 29 5.04 -24.98 -3.82
CA LEU A 29 4.64 -25.24 -2.45
C LEU A 29 5.82 -24.98 -1.49
N ASP A 30 5.50 -24.52 -0.30
CA ASP A 30 6.46 -24.22 0.78
C ASP A 30 7.45 -23.08 0.47
N SER A 31 7.21 -22.29 -0.60
CA SER A 31 8.04 -21.12 -0.90
C SER A 31 7.79 -19.94 0.05
N ILE A 32 6.70 -19.93 0.78
CA ILE A 32 6.30 -18.85 1.70
C ILE A 32 6.18 -19.40 3.11
N THR A 33 6.96 -18.84 4.03
CA THR A 33 6.86 -19.14 5.45
C THR A 33 6.37 -17.90 6.20
N LEU A 34 5.20 -18.00 6.80
CA LEU A 34 4.58 -16.91 7.55
C LEU A 34 5.00 -16.93 9.02
N ASN A 35 4.75 -15.80 9.71
CA ASN A 35 5.00 -15.63 11.15
C ASN A 35 6.49 -15.83 11.56
N GLN A 36 7.41 -15.56 10.64
CA GLN A 36 8.85 -15.59 10.87
C GLN A 36 9.43 -14.18 10.83
N LYS A 37 9.83 -13.67 11.98
CA LYS A 37 10.43 -12.34 12.10
C LYS A 37 11.94 -12.44 11.86
N VAL A 38 12.43 -11.76 10.83
CA VAL A 38 13.86 -11.58 10.59
C VAL A 38 14.41 -10.49 11.52
N VAL A 39 15.49 -10.75 12.20
CA VAL A 39 16.15 -9.83 13.15
C VAL A 39 17.59 -9.48 12.73
N GLY A 40 18.16 -10.21 11.76
CA GLY A 40 19.48 -9.94 11.21
C GLY A 40 19.63 -10.56 9.83
N LEU A 41 20.59 -10.06 9.07
CA LEU A 41 20.87 -10.58 7.72
C LEU A 41 22.30 -10.22 7.28
N ASP A 42 22.79 -11.02 6.34
CA ASP A 42 23.97 -10.72 5.50
C ASP A 42 23.64 -10.99 4.01
N ALA A 43 24.67 -10.99 3.15
CA ALA A 43 24.47 -11.18 1.71
C ALA A 43 23.88 -12.55 1.33
N HIS A 44 23.97 -13.55 2.23
CA HIS A 44 23.66 -14.94 1.93
C HIS A 44 22.84 -15.62 3.03
N SER A 45 22.53 -14.94 4.12
CA SER A 45 21.73 -15.51 5.20
C SER A 45 20.80 -14.51 5.86
N VAL A 46 19.75 -15.02 6.47
CA VAL A 46 18.88 -14.26 7.37
C VAL A 46 18.81 -14.98 8.72
N THR A 47 18.75 -14.21 9.81
CA THR A 47 18.57 -14.71 11.16
C THR A 47 17.16 -14.39 11.63
N LEU A 48 16.44 -15.43 12.05
CA LEU A 48 15.10 -15.32 12.61
C LEU A 48 15.14 -14.97 14.11
N SER A 49 14.04 -14.45 14.63
CA SER A 49 13.91 -14.17 16.07
C SER A 49 13.99 -15.43 16.94
N SER A 50 13.81 -16.61 16.38
CA SER A 50 14.06 -17.91 17.04
C SER A 50 15.54 -18.24 17.21
N GLY A 51 16.45 -17.50 16.56
CA GLY A 51 17.87 -17.81 16.45
C GLY A 51 18.23 -18.70 15.26
N GLU A 52 17.27 -19.23 14.54
CA GLU A 52 17.50 -20.01 13.31
C GLU A 52 18.12 -19.15 12.24
N GLN A 53 19.08 -19.71 11.49
CA GLN A 53 19.66 -19.10 10.31
C GLN A 53 19.23 -19.81 9.04
N ILE A 54 18.72 -19.05 8.08
CA ILE A 54 18.33 -19.54 6.76
C ILE A 54 19.35 -19.05 5.73
N GLN A 55 19.99 -19.99 5.04
CA GLN A 55 20.96 -19.69 4.01
C GLN A 55 20.31 -19.52 2.63
N GLY A 56 20.78 -18.53 1.86
CA GLY A 56 20.31 -18.24 0.51
C GLY A 56 21.45 -17.84 -0.42
N ARG A 57 21.20 -17.89 -1.72
CA ARG A 57 22.18 -17.43 -2.71
C ARG A 57 22.24 -15.92 -2.83
N ALA A 58 21.18 -15.24 -2.45
CA ALA A 58 21.03 -13.80 -2.36
C ALA A 58 19.95 -13.48 -1.34
N VAL A 59 20.07 -12.35 -0.68
CA VAL A 59 19.05 -11.83 0.23
C VAL A 59 18.41 -10.61 -0.41
N VAL A 60 17.07 -10.60 -0.43
CA VAL A 60 16.27 -9.48 -0.94
C VAL A 60 15.36 -8.99 0.18
N LEU A 61 15.53 -7.73 0.56
CA LEU A 61 14.58 -7.03 1.44
C LEU A 61 13.47 -6.42 0.59
N ALA A 62 12.29 -6.99 0.67
CA ALA A 62 11.08 -6.50 0.02
C ALA A 62 10.07 -5.96 1.04
N THR A 63 10.58 -5.37 2.11
CA THR A 63 9.80 -4.75 3.18
C THR A 63 9.57 -3.26 2.87
N ASN A 64 8.74 -2.59 3.69
CA ASN A 64 8.64 -1.13 3.68
C ASN A 64 9.98 -0.47 4.08
N ALA A 65 10.11 0.85 3.87
CA ALA A 65 11.35 1.57 4.17
C ALA A 65 11.75 1.52 5.65
N ALA A 66 10.78 1.48 6.59
CA ALA A 66 11.07 1.34 8.02
C ALA A 66 11.71 -0.02 8.34
N GLY A 67 11.20 -1.09 7.73
CA GLY A 67 11.80 -2.43 7.84
C GLY A 67 13.21 -2.48 7.27
N VAL A 68 13.46 -1.81 6.13
CA VAL A 68 14.82 -1.66 5.58
C VAL A 68 15.72 -0.94 6.56
N GLY A 69 15.32 0.22 7.09
CA GLY A 69 16.11 1.00 8.03
C GLY A 69 16.39 0.28 9.36
N SER A 70 15.50 -0.62 9.77
CA SER A 70 15.70 -1.47 10.95
C SER A 70 16.75 -2.57 10.73
N LEU A 71 16.75 -3.20 9.55
CA LEU A 71 17.64 -4.31 9.21
C LEU A 71 18.97 -3.87 8.62
N LEU A 72 19.00 -2.68 7.99
CA LEU A 72 20.18 -2.03 7.40
C LEU A 72 20.27 -0.59 7.91
N PRO A 73 20.75 -0.36 9.14
CA PRO A 73 20.80 0.98 9.76
C PRO A 73 21.55 2.01 8.92
N GLU A 74 22.55 1.60 8.14
CA GLU A 74 23.29 2.46 7.23
C GLU A 74 22.46 3.02 6.06
N LEU A 75 21.31 2.44 5.80
CA LEU A 75 20.36 2.95 4.78
C LEU A 75 19.26 3.82 5.39
N LYS A 76 19.13 3.89 6.71
CA LYS A 76 18.03 4.58 7.39
C LYS A 76 17.86 6.03 6.92
N GLU A 77 18.95 6.78 6.87
CA GLU A 77 18.95 8.19 6.43
C GLU A 77 18.65 8.37 4.93
N ARG A 78 18.71 7.28 4.16
CA ARG A 78 18.43 7.28 2.72
C ARG A 78 17.01 6.86 2.40
N MET A 79 16.29 6.36 3.39
CA MET A 79 14.88 5.95 3.21
C MET A 79 14.00 7.21 3.24
N PRO A 80 12.98 7.27 2.38
CA PRO A 80 12.04 8.38 2.40
C PRO A 80 11.23 8.38 3.70
N GLU A 81 10.78 9.54 4.10
CA GLU A 81 9.72 9.70 5.09
C GLU A 81 8.40 9.14 4.54
N TRP A 82 7.43 8.97 5.42
CA TRP A 82 6.13 8.43 5.07
C TRP A 82 5.04 9.48 5.14
N ARG A 83 4.13 9.40 4.18
CA ARG A 83 2.82 10.06 4.26
C ARG A 83 1.84 9.11 4.91
N SER A 84 1.10 9.61 5.89
CA SER A 84 0.07 8.85 6.60
C SER A 84 -1.33 9.20 6.10
N VAL A 85 -2.25 8.27 6.28
CA VAL A 85 -3.67 8.40 5.93
C VAL A 85 -4.50 7.77 7.04
N THR A 86 -5.63 8.38 7.34
CA THR A 86 -6.72 7.77 8.09
C THR A 86 -7.83 7.43 7.11
N ASN A 87 -8.25 6.17 7.08
CA ASN A 87 -9.34 5.74 6.22
C ASN A 87 -10.53 5.27 7.06
N LEU A 88 -11.71 5.77 6.73
CA LEU A 88 -12.95 5.39 7.39
C LEU A 88 -13.85 4.63 6.42
N TYR A 89 -14.51 3.60 6.93
CA TYR A 89 -15.52 2.87 6.20
C TYR A 89 -16.89 3.08 6.82
N PHE A 90 -17.87 3.34 5.97
CA PHE A 90 -19.27 3.43 6.34
C PHE A 90 -20.08 2.47 5.46
N TYR A 91 -21.17 1.94 6.01
CA TYR A 91 -22.21 1.41 5.16
C TYR A 91 -23.37 2.41 5.05
N ALA A 92 -23.97 2.45 3.89
CA ALA A 92 -25.12 3.29 3.58
C ALA A 92 -26.23 2.45 2.96
N PRO A 93 -27.52 2.82 3.11
CA PRO A 93 -28.65 2.09 2.47
C PRO A 93 -28.51 1.99 0.95
N SER A 94 -27.92 3.02 0.32
CA SER A 94 -27.61 3.08 -1.11
C SER A 94 -26.38 3.95 -1.35
N SER A 95 -25.76 3.79 -2.53
CA SER A 95 -24.65 4.67 -2.93
C SER A 95 -25.15 6.10 -3.15
N PRO A 96 -24.46 7.10 -2.59
CA PRO A 96 -24.75 8.50 -2.89
C PRO A 96 -24.13 8.95 -4.23
N ILE A 97 -23.24 8.13 -4.82
CA ILE A 97 -22.44 8.46 -6.01
C ILE A 97 -23.04 7.78 -7.24
N ASN A 98 -23.38 6.50 -7.15
CA ASN A 98 -23.95 5.66 -8.22
C ASN A 98 -23.05 5.57 -9.48
N GLU A 99 -21.76 5.78 -9.32
CA GLU A 99 -20.74 5.71 -10.37
C GLU A 99 -19.43 5.16 -9.80
N SER A 100 -18.69 4.38 -10.59
CA SER A 100 -17.38 3.84 -10.22
C SER A 100 -16.29 4.90 -10.29
N ILE A 101 -16.40 5.96 -9.48
CA ILE A 101 -15.48 7.10 -9.44
C ILE A 101 -14.97 7.39 -8.04
N ILE A 102 -13.91 8.17 -7.96
CA ILE A 102 -13.40 8.76 -6.73
C ILE A 102 -13.78 10.24 -6.72
N CYS A 103 -14.61 10.65 -5.76
CA CYS A 103 -14.94 12.04 -5.52
C CYS A 103 -13.81 12.70 -4.73
N LEU A 104 -13.24 13.77 -5.26
CA LEU A 104 -12.13 14.50 -4.64
C LEU A 104 -12.65 15.79 -4.01
N ASN A 105 -12.08 16.16 -2.85
CA ASN A 105 -12.29 17.48 -2.25
C ASN A 105 -11.49 18.53 -3.03
N GLY A 106 -12.18 19.33 -3.83
CA GLY A 106 -11.59 20.44 -4.56
C GLY A 106 -11.73 21.79 -3.87
N SER A 107 -12.42 21.88 -2.72
CA SER A 107 -12.67 23.14 -2.02
C SER A 107 -11.44 23.65 -1.25
N GLY A 108 -10.58 22.75 -0.81
CA GLY A 108 -9.50 23.04 0.12
C GLY A 108 -9.96 23.23 1.57
N GLU A 109 -11.26 23.05 1.86
CA GLU A 109 -11.87 23.13 3.18
C GLU A 109 -12.22 21.74 3.72
N GLY A 110 -12.34 21.63 5.05
CA GLY A 110 -12.65 20.36 5.70
C GLY A 110 -11.44 19.45 5.84
N VAL A 111 -11.69 18.18 6.20
CA VAL A 111 -10.65 17.17 6.44
C VAL A 111 -10.73 16.00 5.46
N VAL A 112 -11.88 15.81 4.82
CA VAL A 112 -12.05 14.75 3.81
C VAL A 112 -11.21 15.06 2.60
N ASN A 113 -10.37 14.11 2.20
CA ASN A 113 -9.57 14.22 0.97
C ASN A 113 -10.32 13.63 -0.22
N ASN A 114 -10.84 12.43 -0.08
CA ASN A 114 -11.63 11.78 -1.12
C ASN A 114 -12.63 10.77 -0.54
N VAL A 115 -13.64 10.47 -1.36
CA VAL A 115 -14.70 9.49 -1.07
C VAL A 115 -14.91 8.60 -2.29
N CYS A 116 -15.15 7.33 -2.09
CA CYS A 116 -15.66 6.43 -3.13
C CYS A 116 -16.63 5.40 -2.55
N ALA A 117 -17.60 5.00 -3.35
CA ALA A 117 -18.45 3.86 -3.06
C ALA A 117 -17.82 2.62 -3.71
N LEU A 118 -17.23 1.74 -2.90
CA LEU A 118 -16.53 0.53 -3.41
C LEU A 118 -17.51 -0.43 -4.09
N THR A 119 -18.75 -0.47 -3.63
CA THR A 119 -19.84 -1.27 -4.22
C THR A 119 -20.27 -0.80 -5.60
N ASP A 120 -20.02 0.46 -5.96
CA ASP A 120 -20.26 0.95 -7.32
C ASP A 120 -19.21 0.41 -8.31
N ALA A 121 -18.02 0.06 -7.82
CA ALA A 121 -16.99 -0.60 -8.63
C ALA A 121 -17.19 -2.12 -8.70
N SER A 122 -17.65 -2.75 -7.61
CA SER A 122 -18.01 -4.17 -7.56
C SER A 122 -19.01 -4.45 -6.43
N PRO A 123 -20.14 -5.09 -6.72
CA PRO A 123 -21.12 -5.48 -5.70
C PRO A 123 -20.54 -6.47 -4.68
N ASP A 124 -19.49 -7.21 -5.01
CA ASP A 124 -18.84 -8.17 -4.12
C ASP A 124 -18.19 -7.53 -2.87
N TYR A 125 -18.12 -6.19 -2.82
CA TYR A 125 -17.67 -5.46 -1.64
C TYR A 125 -18.71 -5.34 -0.52
N SER A 126 -19.93 -5.78 -0.77
CA SER A 126 -20.98 -5.87 0.26
C SER A 126 -21.63 -7.26 0.25
N PRO A 127 -21.98 -7.83 1.41
CA PRO A 127 -22.72 -9.10 1.48
C PRO A 127 -24.20 -8.93 1.19
N ASP A 128 -24.67 -7.71 1.08
CA ASP A 128 -26.07 -7.33 0.83
C ASP A 128 -26.13 -6.10 -0.09
N ASP A 129 -27.33 -5.58 -0.33
CA ASP A 129 -27.53 -4.44 -1.25
C ASP A 129 -27.09 -3.08 -0.69
N ARG A 130 -26.48 -3.03 0.52
CA ARG A 130 -25.98 -1.79 1.10
C ARG A 130 -24.67 -1.35 0.45
N ALA A 131 -24.52 -0.05 0.32
CA ALA A 131 -23.28 0.52 -0.22
C ALA A 131 -22.16 0.55 0.82
N LEU A 132 -20.94 0.18 0.41
CA LEU A 132 -19.72 0.36 1.19
C LEU A 132 -19.01 1.64 0.73
N ILE A 133 -18.94 2.62 1.63
CA ILE A 133 -18.32 3.91 1.39
C ILE A 133 -16.95 3.93 2.06
N SER A 134 -15.92 4.31 1.30
CA SER A 134 -14.57 4.55 1.80
C SER A 134 -14.27 6.04 1.76
N VAL A 135 -13.80 6.58 2.88
CA VAL A 135 -13.46 7.99 3.06
C VAL A 135 -12.01 8.10 3.51
N SER A 136 -11.20 8.84 2.77
CA SER A 136 -9.79 9.06 3.11
C SER A 136 -9.56 10.47 3.63
N VAL A 137 -8.79 10.55 4.72
CA VAL A 137 -8.33 11.78 5.38
C VAL A 137 -6.81 11.75 5.42
N LEU A 138 -6.14 12.84 5.06
CA LEU A 138 -4.68 12.92 5.12
C LEU A 138 -4.21 13.05 6.57
N GLY A 139 -3.14 12.34 6.91
CA GLY A 139 -2.60 12.31 8.26
C GLY A 139 -3.20 11.25 9.17
N LEU A 140 -2.76 11.22 10.42
CA LEU A 140 -3.29 10.35 11.47
C LEU A 140 -4.28 11.11 12.35
N HIS A 141 -5.47 10.59 12.43
CA HIS A 141 -6.60 11.17 13.17
C HIS A 141 -7.15 10.12 14.14
N PRO A 142 -6.53 9.94 15.32
CA PRO A 142 -6.94 8.94 16.31
C PRO A 142 -8.14 9.35 17.17
N GLU A 143 -8.69 10.54 16.99
CA GLU A 143 -9.77 11.09 17.79
C GLU A 143 -11.10 10.33 17.58
N GLU A 144 -11.75 9.91 18.66
CA GLU A 144 -13.01 9.15 18.64
C GLU A 144 -14.16 9.89 17.93
N GLY A 145 -14.19 11.21 17.96
CA GLY A 145 -15.20 12.05 17.30
C GLY A 145 -15.04 12.17 15.77
N LEU A 146 -13.98 11.62 15.19
CA LEU A 146 -13.72 11.75 13.75
C LEU A 146 -14.87 11.25 12.86
N PRO A 147 -15.49 10.07 13.10
CA PRO A 147 -16.58 9.61 12.24
C PRO A 147 -17.76 10.58 12.17
N ALA A 148 -18.16 11.16 13.30
CA ALA A 148 -19.25 12.13 13.35
C ALA A 148 -18.90 13.43 12.62
N LYS A 149 -17.66 13.91 12.77
CA LYS A 149 -17.14 15.07 12.03
C LYS A 149 -17.15 14.85 10.53
N ILE A 150 -16.72 13.68 10.09
CA ILE A 150 -16.73 13.28 8.66
C ILE A 150 -18.16 13.22 8.13
N GLN A 151 -19.10 12.61 8.85
CA GLN A 151 -20.51 12.58 8.43
C GLN A 151 -21.09 14.00 8.30
N GLN A 152 -20.80 14.90 9.24
CA GLN A 152 -21.23 16.29 9.15
C GLN A 152 -20.67 16.99 7.92
N GLU A 153 -19.39 16.81 7.60
CA GLU A 153 -18.77 17.37 6.39
C GLU A 153 -19.43 16.80 5.12
N LEU A 154 -19.62 15.47 5.08
CA LEU A 154 -20.19 14.80 3.91
C LEU A 154 -21.70 15.05 3.70
N MET A 155 -22.42 15.51 4.74
CA MET A 155 -23.77 16.04 4.54
C MET A 155 -23.78 17.27 3.61
N GLY A 156 -22.71 18.06 3.62
CA GLY A 156 -22.52 19.16 2.67
C GLY A 156 -22.30 18.70 1.22
N TRP A 157 -21.78 17.48 1.02
CA TRP A 157 -21.48 16.92 -0.31
C TRP A 157 -22.68 16.15 -0.89
N PHE A 158 -23.32 15.31 -0.05
CA PHE A 158 -24.31 14.30 -0.47
C PHE A 158 -25.70 14.51 0.15
N GLY A 159 -25.87 15.53 1.02
CA GLY A 159 -27.15 15.86 1.63
C GLY A 159 -27.54 14.94 2.77
N GLU A 160 -28.84 14.94 3.11
CA GLU A 160 -29.41 14.27 4.28
C GLU A 160 -29.27 12.74 4.31
N CYS A 161 -29.01 12.10 3.16
CA CYS A 161 -28.82 10.64 3.11
C CYS A 161 -27.63 10.18 3.96
N VAL A 162 -26.63 11.05 4.20
CA VAL A 162 -25.45 10.77 5.03
C VAL A 162 -25.85 10.50 6.49
N ALA A 163 -26.95 11.06 6.98
CA ALA A 163 -27.43 10.81 8.33
C ALA A 163 -27.79 9.33 8.59
N GLN A 164 -28.04 8.57 7.54
CA GLN A 164 -28.35 7.14 7.60
C GLN A 164 -27.09 6.24 7.52
N TRP A 165 -25.91 6.84 7.34
CA TRP A 165 -24.69 6.06 7.26
C TRP A 165 -24.27 5.57 8.64
N CYS A 166 -23.78 4.35 8.70
CA CYS A 166 -23.23 3.79 9.93
C CYS A 166 -21.72 3.56 9.77
N HIS A 167 -20.96 4.09 10.70
CA HIS A 167 -19.53 3.87 10.76
C HIS A 167 -19.23 2.40 11.05
N LEU A 168 -18.34 1.79 10.25
CA LEU A 168 -17.91 0.42 10.41
C LEU A 168 -16.53 0.33 11.05
N ARG A 169 -15.57 1.11 10.54
CA ARG A 169 -14.17 0.99 10.92
C ARG A 169 -13.39 2.25 10.58
N THR A 170 -12.40 2.56 11.40
CA THR A 170 -11.35 3.54 11.12
C THR A 170 -10.00 2.84 11.14
N ASP A 171 -9.23 2.99 10.06
CA ASP A 171 -7.86 2.50 9.95
C ASP A 171 -6.87 3.67 9.97
N LEU A 172 -5.96 3.64 10.93
CA LEU A 172 -4.82 4.55 10.97
C LEU A 172 -3.66 3.90 10.20
N ILE A 173 -3.23 4.51 9.12
CA ILE A 173 -2.20 3.99 8.22
C ILE A 173 -0.98 4.92 8.28
N PRO A 174 -0.03 4.70 9.21
CA PRO A 174 1.10 5.60 9.41
C PRO A 174 2.07 5.61 8.21
N GLU A 175 2.16 4.51 7.50
CA GLU A 175 3.07 4.31 6.38
C GLU A 175 2.28 4.02 5.10
N ALA A 176 1.40 4.96 4.72
CA ALA A 176 0.51 4.78 3.57
C ALA A 176 1.28 4.89 2.24
N LEU A 177 2.15 5.88 2.10
CA LEU A 177 2.95 6.12 0.91
C LEU A 177 4.32 6.68 1.27
N PRO A 178 5.42 6.25 0.60
CA PRO A 178 6.70 6.93 0.72
C PRO A 178 6.61 8.36 0.16
N GLU A 179 7.25 9.32 0.85
CA GLU A 179 7.35 10.72 0.39
C GLU A 179 8.08 10.78 -0.95
N GLN A 180 7.46 11.41 -1.93
CA GLN A 180 8.03 11.62 -3.27
C GLN A 180 7.86 13.07 -3.73
N ALA A 181 8.46 14.00 -2.99
CA ALA A 181 8.56 15.39 -3.44
C ALA A 181 9.21 15.48 -4.84
N PRO A 182 8.97 16.54 -5.61
CA PRO A 182 9.50 16.70 -6.98
C PRO A 182 11.03 16.49 -7.08
N ASN A 183 11.76 16.81 -6.03
CA ASN A 183 13.22 16.65 -5.93
C ASN A 183 13.66 15.39 -5.17
N ALA A 184 12.73 14.48 -4.81
CA ALA A 184 13.08 13.26 -4.12
C ALA A 184 14.03 12.40 -4.96
N GLN A 185 15.06 11.88 -4.31
CA GLN A 185 16.07 11.05 -4.97
C GLN A 185 15.44 9.74 -5.45
N LYS A 186 15.38 9.55 -6.76
CA LYS A 186 14.97 8.28 -7.37
C LYS A 186 16.19 7.41 -7.63
N TYR A 187 16.12 6.15 -7.23
CA TYR A 187 17.18 5.18 -7.53
C TYR A 187 17.16 4.85 -9.02
N LYS A 188 18.28 5.06 -9.71
CA LYS A 188 18.41 4.86 -11.18
C LYS A 188 18.00 3.44 -11.62
N LEU A 189 18.34 2.45 -10.82
CA LEU A 189 18.04 1.05 -11.11
C LEU A 189 16.63 0.63 -10.67
N GLY A 190 15.93 1.46 -9.89
CA GLY A 190 14.64 1.11 -9.28
C GLY A 190 14.75 0.04 -8.18
N PHE A 191 15.94 -0.14 -7.63
CA PHE A 191 16.24 -0.92 -6.43
C PHE A 191 17.58 -0.44 -5.85
N ILE A 192 17.89 -0.86 -4.62
CA ILE A 192 19.16 -0.56 -3.94
C ILE A 192 19.95 -1.86 -3.82
N GLN A 193 21.26 -1.79 -4.02
CA GLN A 193 22.18 -2.87 -3.69
C GLN A 193 23.19 -2.36 -2.68
N GLN A 194 23.27 -3.02 -1.53
CA GLN A 194 24.15 -2.67 -0.43
C GLN A 194 24.80 -3.92 0.16
N LYS A 195 26.14 -3.99 0.16
CA LYS A 195 26.90 -5.14 0.71
C LYS A 195 26.43 -6.51 0.22
N GLY A 196 25.98 -6.64 -1.04
CA GLY A 196 25.48 -7.90 -1.59
C GLY A 196 24.00 -8.17 -1.33
N ILE A 197 23.32 -7.35 -0.52
CA ILE A 197 21.90 -7.41 -0.24
C ILE A 197 21.15 -6.53 -1.23
N TYR A 198 20.01 -6.98 -1.70
CA TYR A 198 19.11 -6.21 -2.58
C TYR A 198 17.93 -5.68 -1.78
N VAL A 199 17.51 -4.46 -2.08
CA VAL A 199 16.34 -3.83 -1.46
C VAL A 199 15.40 -3.38 -2.56
N CYS A 200 14.14 -3.81 -2.53
CA CYS A 200 13.10 -3.41 -3.48
C CYS A 200 11.83 -2.98 -2.77
N GLY A 201 11.02 -2.21 -3.46
CA GLY A 201 9.76 -1.68 -2.98
C GLY A 201 9.36 -0.43 -3.77
N ASP A 202 8.18 0.10 -3.50
CA ASP A 202 7.68 1.34 -4.09
C ASP A 202 8.55 2.55 -3.71
N HIS A 203 9.17 2.53 -2.53
CA HIS A 203 10.13 3.56 -2.09
C HIS A 203 11.39 3.65 -2.97
N ALA A 204 11.71 2.60 -3.73
CA ALA A 204 12.84 2.58 -4.67
C ALA A 204 12.45 2.99 -6.10
N THR A 205 11.16 3.17 -6.38
CA THR A 205 10.64 3.53 -7.73
C THR A 205 9.59 4.64 -7.65
N SER A 206 8.33 4.31 -7.83
CA SER A 206 7.17 5.19 -7.64
C SER A 206 6.31 4.65 -6.52
N ALA A 207 5.76 5.54 -5.69
CA ALA A 207 4.87 5.22 -4.58
C ALA A 207 3.55 4.64 -5.11
N SER A 208 3.59 3.38 -5.51
CA SER A 208 2.45 2.66 -6.10
C SER A 208 2.67 1.14 -6.07
N ILE A 209 1.59 0.38 -6.17
CA ILE A 209 1.65 -1.08 -6.33
C ILE A 209 2.47 -1.46 -7.57
N GLU A 210 2.27 -0.75 -8.69
CA GLU A 210 3.07 -0.95 -9.92
C GLU A 210 4.56 -0.71 -9.64
N GLY A 211 4.90 0.35 -8.91
CA GLY A 211 6.28 0.66 -8.53
C GLY A 211 6.92 -0.47 -7.73
N ALA A 212 6.20 -1.03 -6.76
CA ALA A 212 6.67 -2.17 -5.98
C ALA A 212 6.93 -3.41 -6.86
N VAL A 213 5.99 -3.75 -7.75
CA VAL A 213 6.12 -4.88 -8.69
C VAL A 213 7.30 -4.70 -9.64
N ILE A 214 7.44 -3.51 -10.24
CA ILE A 214 8.57 -3.19 -11.14
C ILE A 214 9.90 -3.29 -10.41
N SER A 215 9.98 -2.78 -9.17
CA SER A 215 11.17 -2.86 -8.35
C SER A 215 11.59 -4.31 -8.07
N GLY A 216 10.64 -5.15 -7.66
CA GLY A 216 10.88 -6.57 -7.43
C GLY A 216 11.34 -7.32 -8.69
N LYS A 217 10.71 -7.05 -9.85
CA LYS A 217 11.12 -7.60 -11.14
C LYS A 217 12.57 -7.25 -11.49
N ARG A 218 12.96 -5.99 -11.34
CA ARG A 218 14.32 -5.53 -11.64
C ARG A 218 15.37 -6.18 -10.75
N VAL A 219 15.08 -6.39 -9.47
CA VAL A 219 15.95 -7.13 -8.55
C VAL A 219 16.12 -8.57 -9.04
N ALA A 220 15.04 -9.25 -9.39
CA ALA A 220 15.10 -10.62 -9.88
C ALA A 220 15.96 -10.73 -11.16
N GLU A 221 15.77 -9.82 -12.11
CA GLU A 221 16.59 -9.72 -13.34
C GLU A 221 18.07 -9.48 -13.03
N ALA A 222 18.38 -8.58 -12.10
CA ALA A 222 19.76 -8.28 -11.70
C ALA A 222 20.46 -9.50 -11.06
N ILE A 223 19.75 -10.26 -10.22
CA ILE A 223 20.28 -11.47 -9.58
C ILE A 223 20.53 -12.55 -10.64
N ILE A 224 19.64 -12.73 -11.61
CA ILE A 224 19.77 -13.72 -12.69
C ILE A 224 20.97 -13.36 -13.60
N MET A 225 21.09 -12.09 -14.02
CA MET A 225 22.20 -11.62 -14.86
C MET A 225 23.56 -11.79 -14.19
N ARG A 226 23.66 -11.43 -12.88
CA ARG A 226 24.89 -11.64 -12.12
C ARG A 226 25.30 -13.11 -12.07
N ARG A 227 24.34 -14.02 -11.98
CA ARG A 227 24.61 -15.47 -12.00
C ARG A 227 25.19 -15.92 -13.35
N LEU A 228 24.64 -15.39 -14.45
CA LEU A 228 25.10 -15.74 -15.80
C LEU A 228 26.52 -15.21 -16.09
N SER A 229 26.93 -14.11 -15.48
CA SER A 229 28.28 -13.55 -15.62
C SER A 229 29.34 -14.26 -14.77
N LEU A 230 28.95 -15.19 -13.90
CA LEU A 230 29.84 -15.99 -13.04
C LEU A 230 30.00 -17.44 -13.55
N LEU A 231 29.31 -17.80 -14.63
CA LEU A 231 29.43 -19.06 -15.38
C LEU A 231 30.28 -18.86 -16.62
#